data_4aba5772f2a8a59b4c394d45e34fd963
#
_entry.id   4aba5772f2a8a59b4c394d45e34fd963
#
_cell.length_a   1.000
_cell.length_b   1.000
_cell.length_c   1.000
_cell.angle_alpha   90.00
_cell.angle_beta   90.00
_cell.angle_gamma   90.00
#
_symmetry.space_group_name_H-M   'P 1'
#
loop_
_entity.id
_entity.type
_entity.pdbx_description
1 polymer ?
#
loop_
_entity_poly.entity_id
_entity_poly.type
_entity_poly.pdbx_seq_one_letter_code
_entity_poly.pdbx_strand_id
1 'polypeptide(L)'
;MPEKGRQGQLSPDTEYIRKELRMKRHKLFFLFLTAVLLFVSSVAMAGDFDWIKDLNVQAQADPSGFRAALGARFKIGDAEISAVLGNVAYPGDAYMVLRLGEMSRHPTDYVINQYRAGKGKGWGALAKSLGIKPGSAEFHALKNGHDLYRDKGVAGGDQKGKGKGKKQK
;
A
#
# COMPACT_ATOMS: atom_id res chain seq x y z
N MET A 1 -57.70 24.22 -47.69
CA MET A 1 -56.34 24.80 -47.77
C MET A 1 -55.60 24.43 -46.50
N PRO A 2 -54.53 23.59 -46.52
CA PRO A 2 -53.83 23.26 -45.31
C PRO A 2 -52.65 24.25 -45.12
N GLU A 3 -52.55 24.80 -43.90
CA GLU A 3 -51.45 25.66 -43.45
C GLU A 3 -50.15 24.86 -43.42
N LYS A 4 -49.17 25.33 -44.20
CA LYS A 4 -47.79 24.85 -44.19
C LYS A 4 -47.12 25.26 -42.89
N GLY A 5 -46.86 24.30 -42.02
CA GLY A 5 -46.09 24.48 -40.77
C GLY A 5 -44.75 25.14 -41.03
N ARG A 6 -44.51 26.26 -40.40
CA ARG A 6 -43.27 27.03 -40.39
C ARG A 6 -42.22 26.23 -39.62
N GLN A 7 -41.37 25.52 -40.34
CA GLN A 7 -40.19 24.91 -39.74
C GLN A 7 -39.30 26.05 -39.24
N GLY A 8 -39.21 26.18 -37.92
CA GLY A 8 -38.31 27.13 -37.26
C GLY A 8 -36.84 26.81 -37.55
N GLN A 9 -36.28 27.49 -38.55
CA GLN A 9 -34.87 27.47 -38.86
C GLN A 9 -34.16 28.19 -37.72
N LEU A 10 -33.47 27.43 -36.84
CA LEU A 10 -32.63 27.97 -35.79
C LEU A 10 -31.50 28.79 -36.40
N SER A 11 -31.27 29.99 -35.87
CA SER A 11 -30.19 30.87 -36.36
C SER A 11 -28.83 30.20 -36.23
N PRO A 12 -27.88 30.44 -37.15
CA PRO A 12 -26.54 29.81 -37.12
C PRO A 12 -25.76 30.05 -35.82
N ASP A 13 -26.05 31.15 -35.11
CA ASP A 13 -25.43 31.47 -33.83
C ASP A 13 -25.89 30.50 -32.71
N THR A 14 -27.12 30.01 -32.76
CA THR A 14 -27.63 29.05 -31.77
C THR A 14 -27.04 27.67 -31.93
N GLU A 15 -26.72 27.29 -33.17
CA GLU A 15 -26.06 26.00 -33.46
C GLU A 15 -24.60 26.00 -33.03
N TYR A 16 -23.90 27.10 -33.25
CA TYR A 16 -22.51 27.30 -32.81
C TYR A 16 -22.40 27.21 -31.27
N ILE A 17 -23.23 27.92 -30.55
CA ILE A 17 -23.28 27.91 -29.08
C ILE A 17 -23.56 26.48 -28.55
N ARG A 18 -24.47 25.75 -29.18
CA ARG A 18 -24.78 24.36 -28.79
C ARG A 18 -23.57 23.42 -29.02
N LYS A 19 -22.83 23.59 -30.10
CA LYS A 19 -21.62 22.79 -30.37
C LYS A 19 -20.51 23.08 -29.37
N GLU A 20 -20.30 24.34 -29.01
CA GLU A 20 -19.31 24.74 -27.98
C GLU A 20 -19.67 24.19 -26.61
N LEU A 21 -20.92 24.32 -26.18
CA LEU A 21 -21.41 23.80 -24.91
C LEU A 21 -21.31 22.26 -24.86
N ARG A 22 -21.56 21.58 -25.97
CA ARG A 22 -21.42 20.12 -26.07
C ARG A 22 -19.95 19.71 -25.93
N MET A 23 -19.02 20.38 -26.61
CA MET A 23 -17.58 20.10 -26.48
C MET A 23 -17.05 20.35 -25.08
N LYS A 24 -17.45 21.44 -24.42
CA LYS A 24 -17.05 21.74 -23.04
C LYS A 24 -17.59 20.68 -22.07
N ARG A 25 -18.80 20.19 -22.27
CA ARG A 25 -19.43 19.15 -21.45
C ARG A 25 -18.72 17.80 -21.60
N HIS A 26 -18.31 17.43 -22.81
CA HIS A 26 -17.52 16.20 -23.03
C HIS A 26 -16.12 16.31 -22.42
N LYS A 27 -15.43 17.43 -22.55
CA LYS A 27 -14.12 17.66 -21.92
C LYS A 27 -14.23 17.59 -20.39
N LEU A 28 -15.23 18.19 -19.78
CA LEU A 28 -15.50 18.09 -18.34
C LEU A 28 -15.84 16.65 -17.92
N PHE A 29 -16.60 15.92 -18.72
CA PHE A 29 -16.95 14.52 -18.43
C PHE A 29 -15.69 13.62 -18.51
N PHE A 30 -14.84 13.79 -19.51
CA PHE A 30 -13.57 13.05 -19.60
C PHE A 30 -12.61 13.42 -18.47
N LEU A 31 -12.52 14.69 -18.08
CA LEU A 31 -11.72 15.14 -16.94
C LEU A 31 -12.24 14.54 -15.62
N PHE A 32 -13.54 14.48 -15.44
CA PHE A 32 -14.15 13.84 -14.28
C PHE A 32 -13.96 12.32 -14.28
N LEU A 33 -14.09 11.69 -15.44
CA LEU A 33 -13.88 10.24 -15.60
C LEU A 33 -12.43 9.85 -15.31
N THR A 34 -11.45 10.64 -15.80
CA THR A 34 -10.02 10.40 -15.50
C THR A 34 -9.70 10.66 -14.03
N ALA A 35 -10.30 11.67 -13.40
CA ALA A 35 -10.15 11.91 -11.97
C ALA A 35 -10.72 10.75 -11.13
N VAL A 36 -11.90 10.23 -11.49
CA VAL A 36 -12.50 9.06 -10.82
C VAL A 36 -11.65 7.80 -11.01
N LEU A 37 -11.08 7.58 -12.20
CA LEU A 37 -10.19 6.43 -12.45
C LEU A 37 -8.91 6.47 -11.60
N LEU A 38 -8.38 7.66 -11.32
CA LEU A 38 -7.20 7.83 -10.46
C LEU A 38 -7.50 7.60 -8.97
N PHE A 39 -8.76 7.76 -8.54
CA PHE A 39 -9.16 7.50 -7.15
C PHE A 39 -9.43 6.02 -6.85
N VAL A 40 -9.73 5.19 -7.85
CA VAL A 40 -10.08 3.76 -7.65
C VAL A 40 -8.86 2.89 -7.34
N SER A 41 -7.63 3.37 -7.57
CA SER A 41 -6.39 2.59 -7.38
C SER A 41 -5.97 2.39 -5.91
N SER A 42 -6.71 2.90 -4.92
CA SER A 42 -6.25 2.96 -3.52
C SER A 42 -6.87 1.91 -2.59
N VAL A 43 -7.78 1.03 -3.04
CA VAL A 43 -8.62 0.22 -2.14
C VAL A 43 -8.16 -1.23 -1.94
N ALA A 44 -7.10 -1.70 -2.61
CA ALA A 44 -6.72 -3.11 -2.62
C ALA A 44 -5.57 -3.49 -1.66
N MET A 45 -5.31 -2.73 -0.58
CA MET A 45 -4.11 -2.92 0.26
C MET A 45 -4.39 -3.32 1.72
N ALA A 46 -5.64 -3.57 2.10
CA ALA A 46 -6.00 -3.77 3.52
C ALA A 46 -5.62 -5.15 4.09
N GLY A 47 -5.38 -6.17 3.25
CA GLY A 47 -5.01 -7.53 3.69
C GLY A 47 -3.53 -7.88 3.56
N ASP A 48 -2.74 -7.03 2.93
CA ASP A 48 -1.38 -7.36 2.51
C ASP A 48 -0.35 -7.50 3.65
N PHE A 49 -0.68 -7.03 4.86
CA PHE A 49 0.23 -6.97 6.01
C PHE A 49 -0.38 -7.59 7.28
N ASP A 50 -1.33 -8.53 7.14
CA ASP A 50 -1.99 -9.17 8.29
C ASP A 50 -1.03 -9.93 9.21
N TRP A 51 0.08 -10.42 8.68
CA TRP A 51 1.15 -11.07 9.45
C TRP A 51 1.75 -10.19 10.57
N ILE A 52 1.60 -8.85 10.49
CA ILE A 52 2.07 -7.93 11.56
C ILE A 52 1.28 -8.16 12.84
N LYS A 53 0.02 -8.57 12.74
CA LYS A 53 -0.82 -8.90 13.92
C LYS A 53 -0.22 -10.10 14.68
N ASP A 54 0.19 -11.13 13.94
CA ASP A 54 0.82 -12.31 14.51
C ASP A 54 2.17 -11.97 15.13
N LEU A 55 2.95 -11.11 14.47
CA LEU A 55 4.21 -10.61 15.01
C LEU A 55 4.01 -9.79 16.29
N ASN A 56 2.95 -9.01 16.39
CA ASN A 56 2.60 -8.28 17.62
C ASN A 56 2.28 -9.23 18.78
N VAL A 57 1.52 -10.30 18.52
CA VAL A 57 1.22 -11.32 19.52
C VAL A 57 2.51 -12.00 20.02
N GLN A 58 3.40 -12.37 19.10
CA GLN A 58 4.70 -12.97 19.44
C GLN A 58 5.57 -12.01 20.28
N ALA A 59 5.64 -10.74 19.87
CA ALA A 59 6.41 -9.73 20.59
C ALA A 59 5.86 -9.43 21.99
N GLN A 60 4.55 -9.53 22.19
CA GLN A 60 3.93 -9.39 23.51
C GLN A 60 4.14 -10.62 24.39
N ALA A 61 4.19 -11.81 23.82
CA ALA A 61 4.45 -13.05 24.55
C ALA A 61 5.93 -13.15 25.03
N ASP A 62 6.87 -12.64 24.25
CA ASP A 62 8.30 -12.58 24.60
C ASP A 62 8.93 -11.25 24.17
N PRO A 63 8.74 -10.17 24.97
CA PRO A 63 9.30 -8.86 24.64
C PRO A 63 10.82 -8.83 24.60
N SER A 64 11.48 -9.59 25.46
CA SER A 64 12.95 -9.66 25.52
C SER A 64 13.53 -10.38 24.30
N GLY A 65 12.95 -11.51 23.94
CA GLY A 65 13.34 -12.27 22.75
C GLY A 65 13.07 -11.49 21.46
N PHE A 66 11.95 -10.72 21.40
CA PHE A 66 11.66 -9.85 20.27
C PHE A 66 12.70 -8.75 20.11
N ARG A 67 13.11 -8.06 21.21
CA ARG A 67 14.17 -7.04 21.17
C ARG A 67 15.50 -7.65 20.71
N ALA A 68 15.88 -8.80 21.29
CA ALA A 68 17.10 -9.50 20.89
C ALA A 68 17.08 -9.89 19.40
N ALA A 69 15.93 -10.34 18.89
CA ALA A 69 15.75 -10.67 17.49
C ALA A 69 15.88 -9.44 16.57
N LEU A 70 15.29 -8.28 16.95
CA LEU A 70 15.48 -7.03 16.22
C LEU A 70 16.97 -6.63 16.15
N GLY A 71 17.65 -6.64 17.30
CA GLY A 71 19.09 -6.32 17.37
C GLY A 71 19.95 -7.23 16.47
N ALA A 72 19.70 -8.53 16.53
CA ALA A 72 20.41 -9.50 15.70
C ALA A 72 20.12 -9.32 14.20
N ARG A 73 18.84 -9.11 13.84
CA ARG A 73 18.40 -9.00 12.44
C ARG A 73 18.88 -7.71 11.76
N PHE A 74 18.77 -6.59 12.45
CA PHE A 74 19.11 -5.28 11.88
C PHE A 74 20.51 -4.79 12.29
N LYS A 75 21.22 -5.55 13.14
CA LYS A 75 22.55 -5.23 13.67
C LYS A 75 22.60 -3.87 14.37
N ILE A 76 21.57 -3.59 15.16
CA ILE A 76 21.41 -2.35 15.93
C ILE A 76 21.49 -2.61 17.43
N GLY A 77 21.90 -1.60 18.19
CA GLY A 77 22.02 -1.67 19.64
C GLY A 77 20.68 -1.46 20.36
N ASP A 78 20.66 -1.79 21.66
CA ASP A 78 19.45 -1.69 22.48
C ASP A 78 18.93 -0.25 22.61
N ALA A 79 19.80 0.75 22.59
CA ALA A 79 19.41 2.16 22.59
C ALA A 79 18.55 2.52 21.35
N GLU A 80 18.98 2.07 20.17
CA GLU A 80 18.23 2.31 18.92
C GLU A 80 16.93 1.53 18.91
N ILE A 81 16.93 0.27 19.37
CA ILE A 81 15.70 -0.54 19.52
C ILE A 81 14.70 0.18 20.44
N SER A 82 15.17 0.70 21.58
CA SER A 82 14.34 1.43 22.53
C SER A 82 13.78 2.71 21.91
N ALA A 83 14.58 3.43 21.13
CA ALA A 83 14.16 4.63 20.43
C ALA A 83 13.05 4.29 19.39
N VAL A 84 13.21 3.23 18.61
CA VAL A 84 12.19 2.82 17.62
C VAL A 84 10.90 2.40 18.34
N LEU A 85 10.98 1.50 19.33
CA LEU A 85 9.82 1.02 20.08
C LEU A 85 9.05 2.14 20.79
N GLY A 86 9.76 3.16 21.28
CA GLY A 86 9.13 4.33 21.89
C GLY A 86 8.41 5.28 20.90
N ASN A 87 8.59 5.07 19.60
CA ASN A 87 8.05 5.92 18.55
C ASN A 87 6.95 5.25 17.69
N VAL A 88 6.61 4.00 17.98
CA VAL A 88 5.60 3.24 17.25
C VAL A 88 4.44 2.83 18.16
N ALA A 89 3.30 2.45 17.55
CA ALA A 89 2.11 2.07 18.32
C ALA A 89 2.17 0.63 18.83
N TYR A 90 2.74 -0.26 18.04
CA TYR A 90 2.85 -1.68 18.35
C TYR A 90 4.25 -2.22 18.07
N PRO A 91 4.70 -3.28 18.77
CA PRO A 91 6.04 -3.83 18.56
C PRO A 91 6.35 -4.25 17.12
N GLY A 92 5.39 -4.85 16.41
CA GLY A 92 5.55 -5.23 15.01
C GLY A 92 5.75 -4.04 14.07
N ASP A 93 5.27 -2.86 14.47
CA ASP A 93 5.52 -1.63 13.73
C ASP A 93 7.02 -1.24 13.76
N ALA A 94 7.72 -1.57 14.86
CA ALA A 94 9.17 -1.35 14.95
C ALA A 94 9.92 -2.17 13.89
N TYR A 95 9.55 -3.44 13.71
CA TYR A 95 10.09 -4.24 12.63
C TYR A 95 9.84 -3.60 11.26
N MET A 96 8.61 -3.13 11.00
CA MET A 96 8.25 -2.50 9.73
C MET A 96 9.04 -1.21 9.47
N VAL A 97 9.21 -0.36 10.48
CA VAL A 97 10.01 0.87 10.38
C VAL A 97 11.46 0.53 10.01
N LEU A 98 12.09 -0.42 10.72
CA LEU A 98 13.46 -0.84 10.45
C LEU A 98 13.59 -1.49 9.06
N ARG A 99 12.65 -2.35 8.68
CA ARG A 99 12.65 -3.03 7.39
C ARG A 99 12.47 -2.05 6.23
N LEU A 100 11.59 -1.07 6.37
CA LEU A 100 11.40 -0.01 5.39
C LEU A 100 12.65 0.86 5.26
N GLY A 101 13.33 1.19 6.38
CA GLY A 101 14.59 1.92 6.37
C GLY A 101 15.69 1.17 5.58
N GLU A 102 15.84 -0.12 5.85
CA GLU A 102 16.78 -1.00 5.14
C GLU A 102 16.48 -1.03 3.62
N MET A 103 15.23 -1.28 3.24
CA MET A 103 14.81 -1.41 1.84
C MET A 103 14.89 -0.10 1.06
N SER A 104 14.52 1.01 1.69
CA SER A 104 14.50 2.33 1.07
C SER A 104 15.84 3.08 1.19
N ARG A 105 16.78 2.55 1.98
CA ARG A 105 18.06 3.17 2.33
C ARG A 105 17.92 4.53 3.01
N HIS A 106 16.82 4.72 3.74
CA HIS A 106 16.60 5.91 4.55
C HIS A 106 17.00 5.65 6.01
N PRO A 107 17.53 6.67 6.72
CA PRO A 107 17.77 6.57 8.16
C PRO A 107 16.48 6.26 8.93
N THR A 108 16.62 5.52 10.04
CA THR A 108 15.50 5.11 10.90
C THR A 108 14.63 6.29 11.34
N ASP A 109 15.25 7.41 11.75
CA ASP A 109 14.55 8.62 12.18
C ASP A 109 13.66 9.23 11.07
N TYR A 110 14.15 9.20 9.83
CA TYR A 110 13.37 9.66 8.70
C TYR A 110 12.12 8.80 8.50
N VAL A 111 12.27 7.46 8.60
CA VAL A 111 11.16 6.52 8.45
C VAL A 111 10.14 6.68 9.59
N ILE A 112 10.61 6.88 10.84
CA ILE A 112 9.75 7.18 11.99
C ILE A 112 8.92 8.45 11.75
N ASN A 113 9.54 9.50 11.23
CA ASN A 113 8.84 10.74 10.93
C ASN A 113 7.76 10.55 9.85
N GLN A 114 8.07 9.77 8.79
CA GLN A 114 7.11 9.43 7.75
C GLN A 114 5.98 8.52 8.28
N TYR A 115 6.29 7.57 9.16
CA TYR A 115 5.29 6.73 9.83
C TYR A 115 4.31 7.58 10.65
N ARG A 116 4.81 8.52 11.43
CA ARG A 116 3.99 9.43 12.25
C ARG A 116 3.12 10.35 11.41
N ALA A 117 3.69 10.94 10.35
CA ALA A 117 2.98 11.80 9.41
C ALA A 117 1.92 11.04 8.59
N GLY A 118 2.18 9.77 8.31
CA GLY A 118 1.31 8.88 7.55
C GLY A 118 0.33 8.05 8.38
N LYS A 119 0.15 8.35 9.67
CA LYS A 119 -0.70 7.57 10.58
C LYS A 119 -2.09 7.31 9.98
N GLY A 120 -2.47 6.04 9.90
CA GLY A 120 -3.76 5.61 9.32
C GLY A 120 -3.75 5.39 7.80
N LYS A 121 -2.70 5.73 7.07
CA LYS A 121 -2.62 5.48 5.61
C LYS A 121 -2.18 4.06 5.23
N GLY A 122 -1.73 3.28 6.21
CA GLY A 122 -1.28 1.89 6.01
C GLY A 122 0.16 1.76 5.47
N TRP A 123 0.73 0.56 5.66
CA TRP A 123 2.14 0.25 5.35
C TRP A 123 2.48 0.37 3.86
N GLY A 124 1.54 0.01 2.98
CA GLY A 124 1.74 0.14 1.54
C GLY A 124 1.89 1.59 1.08
N ALA A 125 1.13 2.53 1.68
CA ALA A 125 1.26 3.95 1.40
C ALA A 125 2.59 4.50 1.93
N LEU A 126 3.02 4.06 3.11
CA LEU A 126 4.32 4.44 3.67
C LEU A 126 5.47 3.90 2.81
N ALA A 127 5.43 2.62 2.41
CA ALA A 127 6.41 2.05 1.50
C ALA A 127 6.55 2.86 0.21
N LYS A 128 5.40 3.22 -0.40
CA LYS A 128 5.36 4.07 -1.61
C LYS A 128 5.99 5.44 -1.37
N SER A 129 5.71 6.10 -0.24
CA SER A 129 6.30 7.42 0.08
C SER A 129 7.82 7.36 0.29
N LEU A 130 8.34 6.20 0.67
CA LEU A 130 9.77 5.91 0.80
C LEU A 130 10.43 5.43 -0.51
N GLY A 131 9.71 5.47 -1.63
CA GLY A 131 10.23 5.10 -2.95
C GLY A 131 10.15 3.61 -3.29
N ILE A 132 9.58 2.77 -2.42
CA ILE A 132 9.36 1.34 -2.69
C ILE A 132 8.13 1.21 -3.57
N LYS A 133 8.32 0.83 -4.83
CA LYS A 133 7.26 0.80 -5.83
C LYS A 133 6.32 -0.40 -5.60
N PRO A 134 4.98 -0.20 -5.60
CA PRO A 134 4.04 -1.31 -5.63
C PRO A 134 4.36 -2.26 -6.80
N GLY A 135 4.39 -3.57 -6.53
CA GLY A 135 4.74 -4.58 -7.52
C GLY A 135 6.24 -4.85 -7.70
N SER A 136 7.13 -4.08 -7.04
CA SER A 136 8.57 -4.41 -7.04
C SER A 136 8.87 -5.64 -6.18
N ALA A 137 10.06 -6.22 -6.37
CA ALA A 137 10.51 -7.36 -5.59
C ALA A 137 10.57 -7.03 -4.08
N GLU A 138 11.02 -5.81 -3.74
CA GLU A 138 11.07 -5.28 -2.38
C GLU A 138 9.67 -5.18 -1.77
N PHE A 139 8.70 -4.68 -2.53
CA PHE A 139 7.32 -4.57 -2.09
C PHE A 139 6.69 -5.96 -1.86
N HIS A 140 6.95 -6.92 -2.74
CA HIS A 140 6.52 -8.30 -2.56
C HIS A 140 7.18 -8.95 -1.34
N ALA A 141 8.49 -8.74 -1.14
CA ALA A 141 9.19 -9.24 0.04
C ALA A 141 8.62 -8.66 1.35
N LEU A 142 8.21 -7.38 1.33
CA LEU A 142 7.58 -6.73 2.48
C LEU A 142 6.20 -7.34 2.81
N LYS A 143 5.42 -7.70 1.79
CA LYS A 143 4.10 -8.33 1.94
C LYS A 143 4.15 -9.79 2.40
N ASN A 144 5.21 -10.51 2.02
CA ASN A 144 5.35 -11.96 2.26
C ASN A 144 5.68 -12.32 3.71
N GLY A 145 5.78 -11.35 4.62
CA GLY A 145 6.04 -11.60 6.02
C GLY A 145 7.39 -11.09 6.50
N HIS A 146 7.71 -11.42 7.75
CA HIS A 146 8.96 -11.04 8.39
C HIS A 146 10.01 -12.15 8.31
N ASP A 147 11.28 -11.74 8.41
CA ASP A 147 12.45 -12.63 8.45
C ASP A 147 13.14 -12.64 9.82
N LEU A 148 12.46 -12.12 10.86
CA LEU A 148 13.02 -11.85 12.18
C LEU A 148 13.52 -13.10 12.90
N TYR A 149 12.91 -14.25 12.67
CA TYR A 149 13.24 -15.51 13.34
C TYR A 149 13.80 -16.57 12.39
N ARG A 150 14.20 -16.18 11.18
CA ARG A 150 14.62 -17.13 10.15
C ARG A 150 15.87 -17.94 10.54
N ASP A 151 16.76 -17.36 11.35
CA ASP A 151 18.01 -18.02 11.78
C ASP A 151 17.82 -18.97 13.00
N LYS A 152 16.62 -19.05 13.58
CA LYS A 152 16.36 -19.92 14.74
C LYS A 152 15.74 -21.27 14.37
N GLY A 153 15.84 -21.71 13.11
CA GLY A 153 15.47 -23.08 12.72
C GLY A 153 13.98 -23.44 12.91
N VAL A 154 13.11 -22.47 13.12
CA VAL A 154 11.67 -22.70 13.13
C VAL A 154 11.16 -22.55 11.71
N ALA A 155 11.04 -23.68 11.02
CA ALA A 155 10.32 -23.77 9.76
C ALA A 155 8.89 -23.26 10.00
N GLY A 156 8.63 -22.05 9.57
CA GLY A 156 7.27 -21.51 9.48
C GLY A 156 6.47 -22.36 8.51
N GLY A 157 5.30 -22.75 8.97
CA GLY A 157 4.33 -23.67 8.42
C GLY A 157 4.30 -23.82 6.90
N ASP A 158 4.33 -25.07 6.49
CA ASP A 158 4.05 -25.59 5.17
C ASP A 158 2.87 -24.90 4.47
N GLN A 159 3.16 -24.14 3.45
CA GLN A 159 2.20 -23.95 2.39
C GLN A 159 2.11 -25.25 1.60
N LYS A 160 1.16 -26.08 2.01
CA LYS A 160 0.75 -27.32 1.39
C LYS A 160 0.41 -27.09 -0.09
N GLY A 161 1.42 -27.22 -0.94
CA GLY A 161 1.27 -27.27 -2.39
C GLY A 161 0.39 -28.45 -2.76
N LYS A 162 -0.80 -28.17 -3.27
CA LYS A 162 -1.74 -29.15 -3.80
C LYS A 162 -1.14 -29.76 -5.08
N GLY A 163 -0.35 -30.81 -4.92
CA GLY A 163 0.14 -31.64 -6.01
C GLY A 163 -1.03 -32.37 -6.67
N LYS A 164 -1.35 -31.99 -7.91
CA LYS A 164 -2.25 -32.76 -8.80
C LYS A 164 -1.59 -34.10 -9.14
N GLY A 165 -2.09 -35.19 -8.56
CA GLY A 165 -1.75 -36.54 -8.96
C GLY A 165 -2.18 -36.80 -10.40
N LYS A 166 -1.23 -37.05 -11.30
CA LYS A 166 -1.48 -37.68 -12.60
C LYS A 166 -1.68 -39.16 -12.37
N LYS A 167 -2.89 -39.65 -12.59
CA LYS A 167 -3.16 -41.09 -12.84
C LYS A 167 -2.58 -41.44 -14.20
N GLN A 168 -1.64 -42.36 -14.21
CA GLN A 168 -1.30 -43.14 -15.42
C GLN A 168 -2.07 -44.47 -15.37
N LYS A 169 -2.70 -44.79 -16.50
CA LYS A 169 -3.19 -46.13 -16.86
C LYS A 169 -2.02 -46.93 -17.43
#